data_baafae6f1f2875a43158042902f27558
#
_entry.id   baafae6f1f2875a43158042902f27558
#
_cell.length_a   1.000
_cell.length_b   1.000
_cell.length_c   1.000
_cell.angle_alpha   90.00
_cell.angle_beta   90.00
_cell.angle_gamma   90.00
#
_symmetry.space_group_name_H-M   'P 1'
#
loop_
_entity.id
_entity.type
_entity.pdbx_description
1 polymer ?
#
loop_
_entity_poly.entity_id
_entity_poly.type
_entity_poly.pdbx_seq_one_letter_code
_entity_poly.pdbx_strand_id
1 'polypeptide(L)'
;MCIRDRADWVAEFNATIAGSVQSLRTNELNPWVIMLTSLGNPTSVIIMVILIASLLGFLRHWDDDIFFTGNLIGAVVLVQVLKLCYTIERPTENLLIARPESFSFPSAHSACCLIMCCLVALLIIRALRAHQLSVGLEVLTWIVFIAIGLSIGISRIYVGVHWPTDVLGGWLIAATWLFPTITWYLSQYPRSRFGLPHAQHEEYPVLP
;
A
#
# COMPACT_ATOMS: atom_id res chain seq x y z
N MET A 1 15.19 11.46 30.62
CA MET A 1 13.90 11.47 29.93
C MET A 1 13.15 10.18 30.27
N CYS A 2 12.10 10.28 31.08
CA CYS A 2 11.43 9.13 31.68
C CYS A 2 10.52 8.45 30.62
N ILE A 3 10.27 7.14 30.74
CA ILE A 3 9.35 6.39 29.85
C ILE A 3 7.96 7.04 29.84
N ARG A 4 7.54 7.61 30.97
CA ARG A 4 6.29 8.35 31.15
C ARG A 4 6.19 9.58 30.25
N ASP A 5 7.26 10.39 30.14
CA ASP A 5 7.28 11.61 29.32
C ASP A 5 7.16 11.30 27.81
N ARG A 6 7.61 10.12 27.39
CA ARG A 6 7.44 9.67 25.98
C ARG A 6 6.01 9.23 25.68
N ALA A 7 5.31 8.63 26.64
CA ALA A 7 3.93 8.21 26.48
C ALA A 7 3.01 9.44 26.35
N ASP A 8 3.26 10.48 27.14
CA ASP A 8 2.50 11.74 27.12
C ASP A 8 2.67 12.49 25.79
N TRP A 9 3.90 12.57 25.27
CA TRP A 9 4.16 13.20 23.96
C TRP A 9 3.45 12.50 22.80
N VAL A 10 3.47 11.16 22.77
CA VAL A 10 2.80 10.38 21.71
C VAL A 10 1.28 10.56 21.79
N ALA A 11 0.73 10.57 23.00
CA ALA A 11 -0.70 10.79 23.20
C ALA A 11 -1.13 12.19 22.73
N GLU A 12 -0.37 13.23 23.08
CA GLU A 12 -0.61 14.61 22.65
C GLU A 12 -0.51 14.74 21.12
N PHE A 13 0.53 14.17 20.50
CA PHE A 13 0.68 14.12 19.04
C PHE A 13 -0.54 13.46 18.38
N ASN A 14 -0.95 12.29 18.87
CA ASN A 14 -2.09 11.58 18.32
C ASN A 14 -3.39 12.38 18.46
N ALA A 15 -3.64 12.98 19.63
CA ALA A 15 -4.83 13.78 19.88
C ALA A 15 -4.88 15.02 18.97
N THR A 16 -3.76 15.74 18.85
CA THR A 16 -3.66 16.97 18.05
C THR A 16 -3.92 16.70 16.58
N ILE A 17 -3.24 15.70 16.00
CA ILE A 17 -3.39 15.38 14.58
C ILE A 17 -4.78 14.75 14.31
N ALA A 18 -5.26 13.85 15.17
CA ALA A 18 -6.59 13.29 15.01
C ALA A 18 -7.67 14.38 15.10
N GLY A 19 -7.58 15.29 16.06
CA GLY A 19 -8.50 16.42 16.21
C GLY A 19 -8.50 17.32 14.95
N SER A 20 -7.33 17.65 14.42
CA SER A 20 -7.19 18.47 13.20
C SER A 20 -7.82 17.77 11.98
N VAL A 21 -7.59 16.48 11.78
CA VAL A 21 -8.16 15.73 10.65
C VAL A 21 -9.66 15.56 10.81
N GLN A 22 -10.15 15.27 12.02
CA GLN A 22 -11.56 15.06 12.30
C GLN A 22 -12.38 16.36 12.30
N SER A 23 -11.77 17.52 12.53
CA SER A 23 -12.45 18.82 12.41
C SER A 23 -12.89 19.14 10.97
N LEU A 24 -12.32 18.44 9.96
CA LEU A 24 -12.71 18.56 8.56
C LEU A 24 -14.00 17.78 8.21
N ARG A 25 -14.63 17.09 9.17
CA ARG A 25 -15.84 16.30 8.93
C ARG A 25 -17.02 17.19 8.61
N THR A 26 -17.67 16.88 7.50
CA THR A 26 -18.97 17.46 7.11
C THR A 26 -19.89 16.36 6.60
N ASN A 27 -21.20 16.64 6.60
CA ASN A 27 -22.18 15.67 6.10
C ASN A 27 -21.95 15.32 4.61
N GLU A 28 -21.41 16.26 3.83
CA GLU A 28 -21.10 16.09 2.41
C GLU A 28 -19.81 15.28 2.20
N LEU A 29 -18.78 15.50 3.05
CA LEU A 29 -17.47 14.86 2.87
C LEU A 29 -17.43 13.44 3.45
N ASN A 30 -18.16 13.19 4.53
CA ASN A 30 -18.18 11.89 5.21
C ASN A 30 -18.43 10.70 4.28
N PRO A 31 -19.46 10.71 3.37
CA PRO A 31 -19.70 9.58 2.48
C PRO A 31 -18.53 9.28 1.53
N TRP A 32 -17.87 10.33 1.02
CA TRP A 32 -16.73 10.17 0.12
C TRP A 32 -15.51 9.58 0.81
N VAL A 33 -15.24 10.01 2.04
CA VAL A 33 -14.12 9.44 2.82
C VAL A 33 -14.42 8.01 3.24
N ILE A 34 -15.67 7.68 3.59
CA ILE A 34 -16.09 6.31 3.88
C ILE A 34 -15.96 5.42 2.62
N MET A 35 -16.34 5.93 1.45
CA MET A 35 -16.14 5.21 0.20
C MET A 35 -14.64 5.00 -0.10
N LEU A 36 -13.82 6.04 0.06
CA LEU A 36 -12.36 5.95 -0.13
C LEU A 36 -11.73 4.90 0.80
N THR A 37 -12.07 4.95 2.10
CA THR A 37 -11.53 3.98 3.06
C THR A 37 -11.98 2.54 2.77
N SER A 38 -13.16 2.35 2.18
CA SER A 38 -13.69 1.02 1.83
C SER A 38 -12.87 0.31 0.75
N LEU A 39 -12.13 1.05 -0.08
CA LEU A 39 -11.17 0.47 -1.04
C LEU A 39 -10.06 -0.33 -0.33
N GLY A 40 -9.72 0.06 0.89
CA GLY A 40 -8.74 -0.64 1.72
C GLY A 40 -9.32 -1.78 2.57
N ASN A 41 -10.61 -2.07 2.51
CA ASN A 41 -11.20 -3.20 3.21
C ASN A 41 -10.65 -4.53 2.68
N PRO A 42 -10.48 -5.55 3.53
CA PRO A 42 -9.93 -6.85 3.11
C PRO A 42 -10.61 -7.42 1.87
N THR A 43 -11.95 -7.36 1.81
CA THR A 43 -12.71 -7.84 0.64
C THR A 43 -12.35 -7.08 -0.63
N SER A 44 -12.28 -5.74 -0.59
CA SER A 44 -11.93 -4.92 -1.75
C SER A 44 -10.50 -5.21 -2.22
N VAL A 45 -9.56 -5.31 -1.28
CA VAL A 45 -8.16 -5.63 -1.58
C VAL A 45 -8.04 -7.02 -2.21
N ILE A 46 -8.71 -8.04 -1.65
CA ILE A 46 -8.70 -9.40 -2.20
C ILE A 46 -9.27 -9.41 -3.63
N ILE A 47 -10.39 -8.75 -3.88
CA ILE A 47 -10.97 -8.65 -5.22
C ILE A 47 -9.98 -8.00 -6.19
N MET A 48 -9.35 -6.88 -5.79
CA MET A 48 -8.37 -6.20 -6.65
C MET A 48 -7.15 -7.07 -6.93
N VAL A 49 -6.64 -7.80 -5.92
CA VAL A 49 -5.52 -8.73 -6.11
C VAL A 49 -5.89 -9.83 -7.09
N ILE A 50 -7.07 -10.45 -6.94
CA ILE A 50 -7.54 -11.52 -7.85
C ILE A 50 -7.67 -10.98 -9.29
N LEU A 51 -8.23 -9.79 -9.48
CA LEU A 51 -8.39 -9.19 -10.81
C LEU A 51 -7.03 -8.90 -11.47
N ILE A 52 -6.10 -8.32 -10.72
CA ILE A 52 -4.76 -7.99 -11.26
C ILE A 52 -3.97 -9.28 -11.53
N ALA A 53 -3.96 -10.24 -10.62
CA ALA A 53 -3.29 -11.52 -10.79
C ALA A 53 -3.88 -12.30 -11.98
N SER A 54 -5.22 -12.34 -12.12
CA SER A 54 -5.88 -12.97 -13.26
C SER A 54 -5.49 -12.31 -14.58
N LEU A 55 -5.39 -10.98 -14.61
CA LEU A 55 -4.96 -10.23 -15.80
C LEU A 55 -3.50 -10.54 -16.15
N LEU A 56 -2.60 -10.51 -15.17
CA LEU A 56 -1.18 -10.81 -15.37
C LEU A 56 -0.98 -12.25 -15.83
N GLY A 57 -1.69 -13.21 -15.23
CA GLY A 57 -1.68 -14.61 -15.63
C GLY A 57 -2.21 -14.82 -17.06
N PHE A 58 -3.32 -14.14 -17.41
CA PHE A 58 -3.87 -14.16 -18.77
C PHE A 58 -2.88 -13.62 -19.81
N LEU A 59 -2.18 -12.54 -19.46
CA LEU A 59 -1.13 -11.92 -20.28
C LEU A 59 0.20 -12.70 -20.24
N ARG A 60 0.29 -13.79 -19.45
CA ARG A 60 1.49 -14.61 -19.23
C ARG A 60 2.68 -13.84 -18.62
N HIS A 61 2.40 -12.80 -17.83
CA HIS A 61 3.38 -12.06 -17.06
C HIS A 61 3.60 -12.67 -15.67
N TRP A 62 4.01 -13.94 -15.63
CA TRP A 62 4.11 -14.73 -14.40
C TRP A 62 5.09 -14.14 -13.37
N ASP A 63 6.22 -13.55 -13.82
CA ASP A 63 7.21 -12.94 -12.94
C ASP A 63 6.63 -11.71 -12.23
N ASP A 64 5.87 -10.88 -12.98
CA ASP A 64 5.17 -9.72 -12.44
C ASP A 64 4.05 -10.13 -11.49
N ASP A 65 3.31 -11.21 -11.79
CA ASP A 65 2.24 -11.74 -10.95
C ASP A 65 2.78 -12.29 -9.62
N ILE A 66 3.80 -13.14 -9.68
CA ILE A 66 4.44 -13.70 -8.47
C ILE A 66 5.01 -12.58 -7.61
N PHE A 67 5.65 -11.59 -8.21
CA PHE A 67 6.20 -10.44 -7.49
C PHE A 67 5.09 -9.61 -6.84
N PHE A 68 4.04 -9.27 -7.58
CA PHE A 68 2.90 -8.49 -7.09
C PHE A 68 2.18 -9.20 -5.93
N THR A 69 1.75 -10.44 -6.17
CA THR A 69 0.97 -11.21 -5.20
C THR A 69 1.80 -11.57 -3.97
N GLY A 70 3.06 -11.99 -4.17
CA GLY A 70 3.98 -12.33 -3.10
C GLY A 70 4.28 -11.16 -2.16
N ASN A 71 4.48 -9.95 -2.70
CA ASN A 71 4.67 -8.75 -1.87
C ASN A 71 3.45 -8.43 -1.02
N LEU A 72 2.24 -8.54 -1.56
CA LEU A 72 1.02 -8.27 -0.80
C LEU A 72 0.77 -9.30 0.28
N ILE A 73 0.96 -10.59 -0.01
CA ILE A 73 0.85 -11.66 1.01
C ILE A 73 1.88 -11.42 2.11
N GLY A 74 3.13 -11.19 1.76
CA GLY A 74 4.20 -10.92 2.73
C GLY A 74 3.92 -9.70 3.60
N ALA A 75 3.41 -8.62 3.01
CA ALA A 75 3.03 -7.42 3.74
C ALA A 75 1.88 -7.67 4.72
N VAL A 76 0.85 -8.41 4.31
CA VAL A 76 -0.27 -8.78 5.20
C VAL A 76 0.24 -9.61 6.38
N VAL A 77 1.07 -10.64 6.12
CA VAL A 77 1.66 -11.47 7.17
C VAL A 77 2.48 -10.62 8.14
N LEU A 78 3.37 -9.76 7.63
CA LEU A 78 4.19 -8.87 8.46
C LEU A 78 3.33 -7.97 9.35
N VAL A 79 2.30 -7.32 8.78
CA VAL A 79 1.39 -6.45 9.54
C VAL A 79 0.65 -7.22 10.62
N GLN A 80 0.18 -8.45 10.34
CA GLN A 80 -0.52 -9.26 11.36
C GLN A 80 0.42 -9.69 12.49
N VAL A 81 1.66 -10.10 12.17
CA VAL A 81 2.68 -10.41 13.18
C VAL A 81 2.96 -9.20 14.08
N LEU A 82 3.16 -8.02 13.48
CA LEU A 82 3.40 -6.80 14.25
C LEU A 82 2.20 -6.42 15.13
N LYS A 83 0.96 -6.61 14.67
CA LYS A 83 -0.24 -6.39 15.49
C LYS A 83 -0.25 -7.27 16.74
N LEU A 84 0.11 -8.52 16.61
CA LEU A 84 0.21 -9.46 17.73
C LEU A 84 1.36 -9.13 18.68
N CYS A 85 2.46 -8.57 18.18
CA CYS A 85 3.59 -8.17 19.02
C CYS A 85 3.31 -6.90 19.84
N TYR A 86 2.63 -5.91 19.23
CA TYR A 86 2.44 -4.59 19.89
C TYR A 86 1.13 -4.47 20.67
N THR A 87 0.08 -5.19 20.32
CA THR A 87 -1.22 -5.26 21.01
C THR A 87 -1.84 -3.90 21.39
N ILE A 88 -1.61 -2.85 20.57
CA ILE A 88 -2.08 -1.49 20.85
C ILE A 88 -3.59 -1.40 20.59
N GLU A 89 -4.33 -0.82 21.54
CA GLU A 89 -5.77 -0.62 21.42
C GLU A 89 -6.12 0.53 20.47
N ARG A 90 -7.28 0.39 19.82
CA ARG A 90 -7.82 1.41 18.91
C ARG A 90 -8.51 2.55 19.64
N PRO A 91 -8.65 3.73 19.01
CA PRO A 91 -9.55 4.75 19.48
C PRO A 91 -10.96 4.20 19.75
N THR A 92 -11.61 4.73 20.77
CA THR A 92 -12.99 4.33 21.17
C THR A 92 -14.00 5.45 20.95
N GLU A 93 -13.52 6.66 20.72
CA GLU A 93 -14.33 7.86 20.58
C GLU A 93 -14.34 8.39 19.13
N ASN A 94 -15.38 9.16 18.81
CA ASN A 94 -15.51 9.84 17.53
C ASN A 94 -15.43 8.91 16.30
N LEU A 95 -16.04 7.75 16.36
CA LEU A 95 -16.06 6.78 15.27
C LEU A 95 -17.15 7.12 14.25
N LEU A 96 -16.80 7.18 12.95
CA LEU A 96 -17.77 7.27 11.84
C LEU A 96 -18.17 5.91 11.25
N ILE A 97 -17.42 4.87 11.56
CA ILE A 97 -17.67 3.49 11.12
C ILE A 97 -17.47 2.53 12.29
N ALA A 98 -17.94 1.29 12.13
CA ALA A 98 -17.75 0.26 13.14
C ALA A 98 -16.27 0.04 13.46
N ARG A 99 -15.94 -0.05 14.76
CA ARG A 99 -14.59 -0.34 15.23
C ARG A 99 -14.17 -1.75 14.85
N PRO A 100 -13.05 -1.97 14.15
CA PRO A 100 -12.54 -3.31 13.91
C PRO A 100 -12.07 -3.97 15.21
N GLU A 101 -12.23 -5.29 15.33
CA GLU A 101 -11.85 -6.04 16.54
C GLU A 101 -10.32 -6.24 16.69
N SER A 102 -9.56 -6.15 15.58
CA SER A 102 -8.09 -6.33 15.58
C SER A 102 -7.36 -5.16 16.23
N PHE A 103 -6.14 -5.39 16.74
CA PHE A 103 -5.26 -4.35 17.29
C PHE A 103 -5.01 -3.18 16.33
N SER A 104 -4.69 -2.01 16.90
CA SER A 104 -4.57 -0.77 16.15
C SER A 104 -3.28 -0.69 15.32
N PHE A 105 -2.14 -0.87 15.98
CA PHE A 105 -0.82 -0.70 15.36
C PHE A 105 -0.26 -2.00 14.76
N PRO A 106 0.35 -1.92 13.59
CA PRO A 106 0.27 -0.84 12.61
C PRO A 106 -1.05 -0.88 11.82
N SER A 107 -1.38 0.23 11.12
CA SER A 107 -2.56 0.27 10.26
C SER A 107 -2.36 -0.58 9.00
N ALA A 108 -3.14 -1.67 8.88
CA ALA A 108 -3.10 -2.54 7.71
C ALA A 108 -3.58 -1.83 6.44
N HIS A 109 -4.61 -0.95 6.53
CA HIS A 109 -5.05 -0.14 5.41
C HIS A 109 -3.92 0.76 4.89
N SER A 110 -3.19 1.43 5.79
CA SER A 110 -2.09 2.32 5.41
C SER A 110 -0.92 1.56 4.78
N ALA A 111 -0.54 0.42 5.34
CA ALA A 111 0.57 -0.38 4.82
C ALA A 111 0.20 -1.07 3.51
N CYS A 112 -0.83 -1.93 3.51
CA CYS A 112 -1.16 -2.77 2.37
C CYS A 112 -1.67 -1.96 1.16
N CYS A 113 -2.46 -0.88 1.39
CA CYS A 113 -2.93 -0.07 0.27
C CYS A 113 -1.81 0.75 -0.36
N LEU A 114 -0.88 1.30 0.44
CA LEU A 114 0.27 2.00 -0.13
C LEU A 114 1.17 1.04 -0.92
N ILE A 115 1.43 -0.18 -0.38
CA ILE A 115 2.17 -1.22 -1.10
C ILE A 115 1.46 -1.57 -2.41
N MET A 116 0.17 -1.85 -2.37
CA MET A 116 -0.62 -2.19 -3.56
C MET A 116 -0.58 -1.08 -4.61
N CYS A 117 -0.80 0.18 -4.19
CA CYS A 117 -0.74 1.33 -5.09
C CYS A 117 0.64 1.47 -5.75
N CYS A 118 1.73 1.33 -4.98
CA CYS A 118 3.09 1.40 -5.52
C CYS A 118 3.39 0.24 -6.48
N LEU A 119 2.93 -0.98 -6.19
CA LEU A 119 3.11 -2.12 -7.09
C LEU A 119 2.30 -1.96 -8.38
N VAL A 120 1.07 -1.46 -8.32
CA VAL A 120 0.27 -1.15 -9.51
C VAL A 120 0.94 -0.05 -10.33
N ALA A 121 1.43 1.01 -9.69
CA ALA A 121 2.20 2.06 -10.37
C ALA A 121 3.42 1.47 -11.10
N LEU A 122 4.17 0.58 -10.44
CA LEU A 122 5.32 -0.10 -11.04
C LEU A 122 4.92 -0.90 -12.29
N LEU A 123 3.84 -1.68 -12.23
CA LEU A 123 3.35 -2.46 -13.37
C LEU A 123 2.95 -1.55 -14.54
N ILE A 124 2.22 -0.46 -14.27
CA ILE A 124 1.85 0.53 -15.28
C ILE A 124 3.09 1.17 -15.91
N ILE A 125 4.07 1.59 -15.10
CA ILE A 125 5.30 2.21 -15.58
C ILE A 125 6.09 1.23 -16.45
N ARG A 126 6.15 -0.04 -16.08
CA ARG A 126 6.79 -1.07 -16.92
C ARG A 126 6.09 -1.21 -18.28
N ALA A 127 4.76 -1.16 -18.29
CA ALA A 127 3.99 -1.14 -19.54
C ALA A 127 4.22 0.13 -20.35
N LEU A 128 4.22 1.31 -19.71
CA LEU A 128 4.49 2.60 -20.37
C LEU A 128 5.88 2.62 -21.03
N ARG A 129 6.90 2.09 -20.35
CA ARG A 129 8.26 1.97 -20.87
C ARG A 129 8.37 1.04 -22.07
N ALA A 130 7.60 -0.05 -22.09
CA ALA A 130 7.55 -0.97 -23.23
C ALA A 130 7.02 -0.28 -24.49
N HIS A 131 6.14 0.71 -24.33
CA HIS A 131 5.59 1.53 -25.42
C HIS A 131 6.36 2.83 -25.64
N GLN A 132 7.54 3.02 -25.00
CA GLN A 132 8.40 4.21 -25.13
C GLN A 132 7.66 5.54 -24.84
N LEU A 133 6.71 5.52 -23.89
CA LEU A 133 5.97 6.70 -23.49
C LEU A 133 6.83 7.63 -22.60
N SER A 134 6.39 8.89 -22.46
CA SER A 134 7.19 9.94 -21.85
C SER A 134 7.45 9.71 -20.35
N VAL A 135 8.63 10.13 -19.86
CA VAL A 135 9.00 10.14 -18.44
C VAL A 135 7.98 10.93 -17.59
N GLY A 136 7.35 11.95 -18.16
CA GLY A 136 6.31 12.71 -17.48
C GLY A 136 5.13 11.86 -17.05
N LEU A 137 4.71 10.87 -17.85
CA LEU A 137 3.65 9.93 -17.49
C LEU A 137 4.09 8.97 -16.38
N GLU A 138 5.34 8.57 -16.33
CA GLU A 138 5.87 7.74 -15.26
C GLU A 138 5.82 8.49 -13.92
N VAL A 139 6.29 9.74 -13.91
CA VAL A 139 6.27 10.60 -12.72
C VAL A 139 4.82 10.85 -12.26
N LEU A 140 3.93 11.16 -13.20
CA LEU A 140 2.51 11.36 -12.89
C LEU A 140 1.89 10.08 -12.29
N THR A 141 2.20 8.91 -12.84
CA THR A 141 1.72 7.62 -12.33
C THR A 141 2.16 7.42 -10.87
N TRP A 142 3.44 7.65 -10.55
CA TRP A 142 3.92 7.57 -9.17
C TRP A 142 3.18 8.54 -8.25
N ILE A 143 3.05 9.81 -8.64
CA ILE A 143 2.38 10.84 -7.83
C ILE A 143 0.93 10.42 -7.53
N VAL A 144 0.18 10.01 -8.55
CA VAL A 144 -1.24 9.63 -8.41
C VAL A 144 -1.40 8.43 -7.47
N PHE A 145 -0.67 7.36 -7.70
CA PHE A 145 -0.84 6.13 -6.90
C PHE A 145 -0.33 6.28 -5.46
N ILE A 146 0.77 6.99 -5.24
CA ILE A 146 1.23 7.32 -3.89
C ILE A 146 0.20 8.19 -3.18
N ALA A 147 -0.35 9.22 -3.83
CA ALA A 147 -1.39 10.07 -3.26
C ALA A 147 -2.64 9.26 -2.87
N ILE A 148 -3.09 8.32 -3.70
CA ILE A 148 -4.21 7.42 -3.37
C ILE A 148 -3.87 6.58 -2.13
N GLY A 149 -2.72 5.93 -2.08
CA GLY A 149 -2.31 5.10 -0.94
C GLY A 149 -2.21 5.88 0.37
N LEU A 150 -1.65 7.10 0.32
CA LEU A 150 -1.58 8.00 1.47
C LEU A 150 -2.97 8.49 1.90
N SER A 151 -3.84 8.84 0.96
CA SER A 151 -5.21 9.29 1.24
C SER A 151 -6.04 8.20 1.93
N ILE A 152 -5.88 6.92 1.54
CA ILE A 152 -6.50 5.79 2.23
C ILE A 152 -5.99 5.69 3.67
N GLY A 153 -4.69 5.93 3.92
CA GLY A 153 -4.15 5.99 5.27
C GLY A 153 -4.76 7.13 6.10
N ILE A 154 -4.81 8.36 5.57
CA ILE A 154 -5.39 9.53 6.24
C ILE A 154 -6.88 9.30 6.53
N SER A 155 -7.61 8.65 5.63
CA SER A 155 -9.02 8.33 5.85
C SER A 155 -9.27 7.53 7.13
N ARG A 156 -8.30 6.71 7.59
CA ARG A 156 -8.42 5.92 8.83
C ARG A 156 -8.40 6.78 10.09
N ILE A 157 -7.66 7.90 10.06
CA ILE A 157 -7.67 8.92 11.11
C ILE A 157 -9.00 9.69 11.06
N TYR A 158 -9.42 10.06 9.85
CA TYR A 158 -10.66 10.77 9.62
C TYR A 158 -11.88 9.99 10.15
N VAL A 159 -12.00 8.70 9.83
CA VAL A 159 -13.13 7.88 10.33
C VAL A 159 -12.98 7.46 11.80
N GLY A 160 -11.85 7.75 12.44
CA GLY A 160 -11.65 7.60 13.89
C GLY A 160 -11.20 6.21 14.35
N VAL A 161 -10.81 5.29 13.45
CA VAL A 161 -10.51 3.88 13.81
C VAL A 161 -9.02 3.59 14.00
N HIS A 162 -8.14 4.57 13.73
CA HIS A 162 -6.69 4.47 13.93
C HIS A 162 -6.11 5.76 14.49
N TRP A 163 -5.05 5.61 15.28
CA TRP A 163 -4.21 6.72 15.70
C TRP A 163 -3.33 7.21 14.55
N PRO A 164 -2.94 8.50 14.49
CA PRO A 164 -1.96 9.00 13.53
C PRO A 164 -0.66 8.20 13.49
N THR A 165 -0.15 7.77 14.64
CA THR A 165 1.05 6.92 14.73
C THR A 165 0.88 5.55 14.10
N ASP A 166 -0.33 4.97 14.09
CA ASP A 166 -0.59 3.70 13.42
C ASP A 166 -0.47 3.83 11.90
N VAL A 167 -0.97 4.96 11.37
CA VAL A 167 -0.95 5.29 9.95
C VAL A 167 0.49 5.55 9.49
N LEU A 168 1.24 6.36 10.24
CA LEU A 168 2.67 6.61 10.00
C LEU A 168 3.48 5.31 10.05
N GLY A 169 3.24 4.48 11.06
CA GLY A 169 3.86 3.15 11.17
C GLY A 169 3.55 2.26 9.96
N GLY A 170 2.31 2.28 9.47
CA GLY A 170 1.91 1.56 8.26
C GLY A 170 2.66 2.04 7.02
N TRP A 171 2.81 3.35 6.82
CA TRP A 171 3.57 3.90 5.68
C TRP A 171 5.06 3.62 5.78
N LEU A 172 5.65 3.66 6.97
CA LEU A 172 7.06 3.29 7.17
C LEU A 172 7.29 1.82 6.86
N ILE A 173 6.37 0.94 7.26
CA ILE A 173 6.42 -0.48 6.90
C ILE A 173 6.33 -0.64 5.39
N ALA A 174 5.42 0.06 4.71
CA ALA A 174 5.34 0.03 3.25
C ALA A 174 6.65 0.46 2.59
N ALA A 175 7.26 1.55 3.02
CA ALA A 175 8.51 2.05 2.47
C ALA A 175 9.68 1.07 2.70
N THR A 176 9.83 0.56 3.93
CA THR A 176 10.91 -0.37 4.28
C THR A 176 10.75 -1.74 3.63
N TRP A 177 9.52 -2.17 3.34
CA TRP A 177 9.21 -3.39 2.62
C TRP A 177 9.46 -3.25 1.11
N LEU A 178 8.96 -2.17 0.51
CA LEU A 178 9.00 -1.98 -0.94
C LEU A 178 10.41 -1.63 -1.45
N PHE A 179 11.17 -0.85 -0.70
CA PHE A 179 12.47 -0.41 -1.17
C PHE A 179 13.40 -1.58 -1.55
N PRO A 180 13.68 -2.56 -0.69
CA PRO A 180 14.52 -3.69 -1.06
C PRO A 180 13.86 -4.62 -2.08
N THR A 181 12.54 -4.86 -1.98
CA THR A 181 11.86 -5.80 -2.88
C THR A 181 11.78 -5.27 -4.30
N ILE A 182 11.48 -3.98 -4.51
CA ILE A 182 11.46 -3.34 -5.83
C ILE A 182 12.89 -3.26 -6.39
N THR A 183 13.88 -2.89 -5.57
CA THR A 183 15.27 -2.81 -6.01
C THR A 183 15.78 -4.17 -6.48
N TRP A 184 15.52 -5.22 -5.71
CA TRP A 184 15.84 -6.59 -6.10
C TRP A 184 15.12 -6.98 -7.40
N TYR A 185 13.80 -6.74 -7.49
CA TYR A 185 13.01 -7.10 -8.66
C TYR A 185 13.52 -6.40 -9.93
N LEU A 186 13.80 -5.10 -9.87
CA LEU A 186 14.32 -4.36 -11.02
C LEU A 186 15.74 -4.79 -11.41
N SER A 187 16.54 -5.32 -10.48
CA SER A 187 17.87 -5.88 -10.78
C SER A 187 17.78 -7.19 -11.56
N GLN A 188 16.76 -8.02 -11.30
CA GLN A 188 16.54 -9.28 -12.02
C GLN A 188 15.85 -9.05 -13.37
N TYR A 189 14.98 -8.05 -13.46
CA TYR A 189 14.14 -7.77 -14.63
C TYR A 189 14.30 -6.32 -15.11
N PRO A 190 15.51 -5.90 -15.54
CA PRO A 190 15.82 -4.50 -15.84
C PRO A 190 15.07 -3.94 -17.05
N ARG A 191 14.55 -4.80 -17.93
CA ARG A 191 13.76 -4.40 -19.10
C ARG A 191 12.37 -5.03 -19.02
N SER A 192 11.33 -4.22 -19.25
CA SER A 192 9.98 -4.76 -19.30
C SER A 192 9.83 -5.66 -20.52
N ARG A 193 9.37 -6.90 -20.30
CA ARG A 193 8.94 -7.80 -21.37
C ARG A 193 7.46 -7.59 -21.75
N PHE A 194 6.85 -6.51 -21.27
CA PHE A 194 5.50 -6.13 -21.67
C PHE A 194 5.47 -5.88 -23.19
N GLY A 195 4.75 -6.72 -23.91
CA GLY A 195 4.53 -6.57 -25.34
C GLY A 195 5.32 -7.49 -26.28
N LEU A 196 6.27 -8.29 -25.78
CA LEU A 196 6.89 -9.33 -26.61
C LEU A 196 6.39 -10.72 -26.16
N PRO A 197 5.72 -11.51 -27.03
CA PRO A 197 5.56 -12.94 -26.77
C PRO A 197 6.96 -13.53 -26.56
N HIS A 198 7.06 -14.51 -25.65
CA HIS A 198 8.30 -15.22 -25.36
C HIS A 198 9.09 -15.47 -26.65
N ALA A 199 10.10 -14.66 -26.92
CA ALA A 199 11.16 -15.05 -27.81
C ALA A 199 11.81 -16.25 -27.12
N GLN A 200 11.56 -17.43 -27.69
CA GLN A 200 12.21 -18.68 -27.33
C GLN A 200 13.68 -18.41 -27.14
N HIS A 201 14.31 -19.06 -26.16
CA HIS A 201 15.73 -19.15 -26.02
C HIS A 201 16.31 -19.55 -27.39
N GLU A 202 16.67 -18.57 -28.22
CA GLU A 202 17.60 -18.81 -29.28
C GLU A 202 18.95 -18.99 -28.60
N GLU A 203 19.33 -20.26 -28.44
CA GLU A 203 20.69 -20.66 -28.21
C GLU A 203 21.57 -19.92 -29.24
N TYR A 204 22.41 -19.02 -28.74
CA TYR A 204 23.49 -18.49 -29.58
C TYR A 204 24.36 -19.67 -29.95
N PRO A 205 24.51 -20.01 -31.27
CA PRO A 205 25.46 -21.03 -31.67
C PRO A 205 26.85 -20.52 -31.29
N VAL A 206 27.53 -21.29 -30.45
CA VAL A 206 28.96 -21.08 -30.18
C VAL A 206 29.66 -21.34 -31.50
N LEU A 207 30.12 -20.30 -32.17
CA LEU A 207 30.95 -20.42 -33.35
C LEU A 207 32.29 -21.06 -32.99
N PRO A 208 32.83 -21.92 -33.84
CA PRO A 208 34.04 -22.71 -33.59
C PRO A 208 35.32 -21.85 -33.52
#